data_a56ee52eb7e4e6708894a6cce5195ca1
#
_entry.id   a56ee52eb7e4e6708894a6cce5195ca1
#
_cell.length_a   1.000
_cell.length_b   1.000
_cell.length_c   1.000
_cell.angle_alpha   90.00
_cell.angle_beta   90.00
_cell.angle_gamma   90.00
#
_symmetry.space_group_name_H-M   'P 1'
#
loop_
_entity.id
_entity.type
_entity.pdbx_description
1 polymer ?
#
loop_
_entity_poly.entity_id
_entity_poly.type
_entity_poly.pdbx_seq_one_letter_code
_entity_poly.pdbx_strand_id
1 'polypeptide(L)'
;MLAQLKKHLTLHELWEDAKFFFLLNLGLVATAVGIAVFKTPNHFAFGGTSGLSIVLATLFPRWNVGAFMWFINAALVVLGFAFLGIRSMGWTIYSSFALSFYVSLCERVCPLSAPLTSDAFLELCFAVILSAVGAAIVFNIGASTGGTDIVAMILNKYTSMPVGRALMVSDLGIVLVGAYLYGPATGLYCILGMILKSTVADSAIESINLRKVCTVVTSNPQPVSYTHLTLPTILRV
;
A
#
# COMPACT_ATOMS: atom_id res chain seq x y z
N MET A 1 -14.54 23.96 27.30
CA MET A 1 -13.95 22.82 26.60
C MET A 1 -14.80 22.39 25.39
N LEU A 2 -16.10 22.11 25.51
CA LEU A 2 -16.99 21.75 24.39
C LEU A 2 -17.24 22.87 23.37
N ALA A 3 -17.19 24.14 23.77
CA ALA A 3 -17.37 25.28 22.87
C ALA A 3 -16.14 25.57 21.99
N GLN A 4 -14.93 25.19 22.43
CA GLN A 4 -13.72 25.27 21.61
C GLN A 4 -13.61 24.12 20.59
N LEU A 5 -14.16 22.96 20.89
CA LEU A 5 -14.27 21.84 19.93
C LEU A 5 -15.25 22.14 18.79
N LYS A 6 -16.30 22.94 19.04
CA LYS A 6 -17.28 23.34 18.01
C LYS A 6 -16.76 24.41 17.04
N LYS A 7 -15.69 25.12 17.36
CA LYS A 7 -15.18 26.28 16.58
C LYS A 7 -14.26 25.89 15.42
N HIS A 8 -13.83 24.62 15.30
CA HIS A 8 -12.88 24.18 14.28
C HIS A 8 -13.44 23.22 13.22
N LEU A 9 -14.71 22.86 13.26
CA LEU A 9 -15.33 22.09 12.20
C LEU A 9 -16.00 23.04 11.19
N THR A 10 -15.18 23.63 10.34
CA THR A 10 -15.71 24.33 9.16
C THR A 10 -16.24 23.30 8.15
N LEU A 11 -17.27 23.64 7.39
CA LEU A 11 -17.80 22.78 6.32
C LEU A 11 -16.70 22.33 5.34
N HIS A 12 -15.67 23.16 5.17
CA HIS A 12 -14.52 22.85 4.33
C HIS A 12 -13.67 21.71 4.91
N GLU A 13 -13.39 21.74 6.21
CA GLU A 13 -12.61 20.67 6.89
C GLU A 13 -13.37 19.34 6.85
N LEU A 14 -14.67 19.36 7.09
CA LEU A 14 -15.53 18.17 6.96
C LEU A 14 -15.53 17.60 5.54
N TRP A 15 -15.51 18.47 4.53
CA TRP A 15 -15.44 18.05 3.13
C TRP A 15 -14.08 17.42 2.77
N GLU A 16 -12.98 18.00 3.24
CA GLU A 16 -11.63 17.46 3.01
C GLU A 16 -11.45 16.11 3.74
N ASP A 17 -11.93 15.99 4.98
CA ASP A 17 -11.91 14.73 5.72
C ASP A 17 -12.77 13.65 5.05
N ALA A 18 -13.95 14.00 4.57
CA ALA A 18 -14.83 13.09 3.84
C ALA A 18 -14.21 12.63 2.52
N LYS A 19 -13.58 13.54 1.77
CA LYS A 19 -12.87 13.26 0.54
C LYS A 19 -11.66 12.34 0.79
N PHE A 20 -10.88 12.63 1.83
CA PHE A 20 -9.78 11.78 2.27
C PHE A 20 -10.26 10.36 2.57
N PHE A 21 -11.31 10.23 3.40
CA PHE A 21 -11.87 8.93 3.77
C PHE A 21 -12.44 8.17 2.56
N PHE A 22 -13.10 8.88 1.65
CA PHE A 22 -13.63 8.29 0.42
C PHE A 22 -12.50 7.75 -0.48
N LEU A 23 -11.46 8.55 -0.72
CA LEU A 23 -10.30 8.15 -1.53
C LEU A 23 -9.56 6.98 -0.90
N LEU A 24 -9.38 6.99 0.42
CA LEU A 24 -8.76 5.88 1.15
C LEU A 24 -9.52 4.57 0.89
N ASN A 25 -10.82 4.58 1.10
CA ASN A 25 -11.63 3.38 0.91
C ASN A 25 -11.71 2.95 -0.57
N LEU A 26 -11.75 3.89 -1.50
CA LEU A 26 -11.70 3.59 -2.94
C LEU A 26 -10.40 2.85 -3.31
N GLY A 27 -9.25 3.31 -2.82
CA GLY A 27 -7.96 2.64 -3.00
C GLY A 27 -7.92 1.25 -2.38
N LEU A 28 -8.47 1.10 -1.16
CA LEU A 28 -8.54 -0.20 -0.49
C LEU A 28 -9.47 -1.19 -1.21
N VAL A 29 -10.61 -0.73 -1.71
CA VAL A 29 -11.53 -1.57 -2.51
C VAL A 29 -10.89 -2.00 -3.82
N ALA A 30 -10.22 -1.08 -4.54
CA ALA A 30 -9.51 -1.43 -5.77
C ALA A 30 -8.43 -2.51 -5.51
N THR A 31 -7.65 -2.34 -4.43
CA THR A 31 -6.66 -3.35 -3.99
C THR A 31 -7.33 -4.67 -3.63
N ALA A 32 -8.45 -4.66 -2.91
CA ALA A 32 -9.17 -5.87 -2.50
C ALA A 32 -9.71 -6.65 -3.71
N VAL A 33 -10.26 -5.96 -4.70
CA VAL A 33 -10.71 -6.58 -5.96
C VAL A 33 -9.52 -7.20 -6.70
N GLY A 34 -8.40 -6.49 -6.80
CA GLY A 34 -7.16 -7.03 -7.39
C GLY A 34 -6.69 -8.31 -6.69
N ILE A 35 -6.81 -8.39 -5.37
CA ILE A 35 -6.43 -9.58 -4.59
C ILE A 35 -7.46 -10.71 -4.78
N ALA A 36 -8.72 -10.46 -4.50
CA ALA A 36 -9.74 -11.52 -4.43
C ALA A 36 -10.07 -12.09 -5.83
N VAL A 37 -10.13 -11.24 -6.86
CA VAL A 37 -10.56 -11.63 -8.20
C VAL A 37 -9.43 -12.17 -9.06
N PHE A 38 -8.24 -11.56 -8.97
CA PHE A 38 -7.14 -11.88 -9.88
C PHE A 38 -5.98 -12.63 -9.22
N LYS A 39 -5.56 -12.21 -8.00
CA LYS A 39 -4.42 -12.87 -7.34
C LYS A 39 -4.77 -14.21 -6.75
N THR A 40 -5.87 -14.29 -6.02
CA THR A 40 -6.27 -15.50 -5.27
C THR A 40 -6.51 -16.69 -6.21
N PRO A 41 -7.31 -16.60 -7.28
CA PRO A 41 -7.57 -17.73 -8.15
C PRO A 41 -6.35 -18.20 -8.96
N ASN A 42 -5.41 -17.30 -9.24
CA ASN A 42 -4.17 -17.59 -9.97
C ASN A 42 -3.00 -17.98 -9.08
N HIS A 43 -3.18 -18.00 -7.75
CA HIS A 43 -2.11 -18.24 -6.79
C HIS A 43 -0.93 -17.27 -6.91
N PHE A 44 -1.19 -16.02 -7.32
CA PHE A 44 -0.15 -15.00 -7.44
C PHE A 44 0.31 -14.52 -6.05
N ALA A 45 1.21 -15.29 -5.43
CA ALA A 45 1.73 -15.06 -4.09
C ALA A 45 2.82 -13.96 -4.06
N PHE A 46 2.47 -12.73 -4.47
CA PHE A 46 3.33 -11.55 -4.33
C PHE A 46 2.59 -10.43 -3.57
N GLY A 47 3.35 -9.48 -3.06
CA GLY A 47 2.78 -8.29 -2.43
C GLY A 47 2.28 -8.55 -1.01
N GLY A 48 3.19 -8.94 -0.16
CA GLY A 48 3.05 -8.83 1.27
C GLY A 48 2.08 -9.78 1.92
N THR A 49 1.23 -9.22 2.77
CA THR A 49 0.25 -10.01 3.53
C THR A 49 -0.67 -10.80 2.63
N SER A 50 -1.10 -10.23 1.50
CA SER A 50 -1.95 -10.97 0.55
C SER A 50 -1.24 -12.18 -0.04
N GLY A 51 0.04 -12.03 -0.43
CA GLY A 51 0.85 -13.15 -0.93
C GLY A 51 1.02 -14.26 0.11
N LEU A 52 1.39 -13.88 1.34
CA LEU A 52 1.51 -14.83 2.44
C LEU A 52 0.16 -15.50 2.77
N SER A 53 -0.92 -14.75 2.73
CA SER A 53 -2.27 -15.30 2.99
C SER A 53 -2.72 -16.28 1.90
N ILE A 54 -2.37 -16.05 0.63
CA ILE A 54 -2.64 -16.99 -0.46
C ILE A 54 -1.88 -18.31 -0.23
N VAL A 55 -0.60 -18.24 0.15
CA VAL A 55 0.21 -19.43 0.49
C VAL A 55 -0.43 -20.19 1.66
N LEU A 56 -0.79 -19.49 2.73
CA LEU A 56 -1.41 -20.12 3.91
C LEU A 56 -2.79 -20.70 3.61
N ALA A 57 -3.61 -20.03 2.80
CA ALA A 57 -4.93 -20.55 2.41
C ALA A 57 -4.82 -21.84 1.59
N THR A 58 -3.76 -21.98 0.80
CA THR A 58 -3.48 -23.23 0.07
C THR A 58 -3.06 -24.37 1.01
N LEU A 59 -2.22 -24.06 2.03
CA LEU A 59 -1.79 -25.04 3.02
C LEU A 59 -2.92 -25.43 4.01
N PHE A 60 -3.81 -24.49 4.28
CA PHE A 60 -4.93 -24.67 5.21
C PHE A 60 -6.28 -24.30 4.54
N PRO A 61 -6.86 -25.18 3.70
CA PRO A 61 -8.05 -24.87 2.89
C PRO A 61 -9.34 -24.58 3.69
N ARG A 62 -9.30 -24.73 5.01
CA ARG A 62 -10.43 -24.38 5.89
C ARG A 62 -10.65 -22.87 6.02
N TRP A 63 -9.63 -22.07 5.73
CA TRP A 63 -9.61 -20.64 5.94
C TRP A 63 -9.38 -19.93 4.62
N ASN A 64 -10.15 -18.88 4.34
CA ASN A 64 -9.99 -18.06 3.14
C ASN A 64 -8.84 -17.06 3.30
N VAL A 65 -8.41 -16.47 2.18
CA VAL A 65 -7.29 -15.50 2.14
C VAL A 65 -7.57 -14.31 3.04
N GLY A 66 -8.78 -13.76 3.02
CA GLY A 66 -9.16 -12.65 3.86
C GLY A 66 -9.03 -12.95 5.35
N ALA A 67 -9.37 -14.17 5.79
CA ALA A 67 -9.21 -14.58 7.21
C ALA A 67 -7.74 -14.58 7.63
N PHE A 68 -6.84 -15.15 6.81
CA PHE A 68 -5.40 -15.08 7.09
C PHE A 68 -4.87 -13.65 7.11
N MET A 69 -5.37 -12.78 6.22
CA MET A 69 -5.01 -11.36 6.24
C MET A 69 -5.36 -10.68 7.56
N TRP A 70 -6.50 -11.03 8.19
CA TRP A 70 -6.85 -10.51 9.51
C TRP A 70 -5.80 -10.85 10.57
N PHE A 71 -5.39 -12.12 10.66
CA PHE A 71 -4.41 -12.57 11.66
C PHE A 71 -3.02 -11.96 11.41
N ILE A 72 -2.56 -11.98 10.16
CA ILE A 72 -1.23 -11.47 9.81
C ILE A 72 -1.19 -9.95 10.03
N ASN A 73 -2.22 -9.22 9.61
CA ASN A 73 -2.30 -7.78 9.81
C ASN A 73 -2.36 -7.42 11.30
N ALA A 74 -3.07 -8.18 12.13
CA ALA A 74 -3.07 -7.97 13.57
C ALA A 74 -1.65 -8.10 14.16
N ALA A 75 -0.92 -9.15 13.79
CA ALA A 75 0.46 -9.34 14.24
C ALA A 75 1.39 -8.21 13.75
N LEU A 76 1.27 -7.81 12.48
CA LEU A 76 2.10 -6.75 11.89
C LEU A 76 1.77 -5.36 12.47
N VAL A 77 0.52 -5.10 12.81
CA VAL A 77 0.11 -3.88 13.52
C VAL A 77 0.76 -3.80 14.90
N VAL A 78 0.80 -4.90 15.65
CA VAL A 78 1.50 -4.95 16.96
C VAL A 78 3.00 -4.65 16.78
N LEU A 79 3.65 -5.23 15.77
CA LEU A 79 5.04 -4.93 15.42
C LEU A 79 5.20 -3.45 15.02
N GLY A 80 4.29 -2.92 14.20
CA GLY A 80 4.30 -1.52 13.80
C GLY A 80 4.21 -0.57 14.98
N PHE A 81 3.39 -0.87 15.99
CA PHE A 81 3.35 -0.09 17.23
C PHE A 81 4.69 -0.06 17.95
N ALA A 82 5.36 -1.21 18.05
CA ALA A 82 6.63 -1.32 18.76
C ALA A 82 7.74 -0.49 18.08
N PHE A 83 7.78 -0.42 16.75
CA PHE A 83 8.88 0.17 15.99
C PHE A 83 8.59 1.56 15.42
N LEU A 84 7.36 1.85 15.00
CA LEU A 84 6.98 3.11 14.33
C LEU A 84 6.27 4.10 15.26
N GLY A 85 5.67 3.62 16.35
CA GLY A 85 4.93 4.43 17.31
C GLY A 85 3.48 4.73 16.89
N ILE A 86 2.64 5.10 17.88
CA ILE A 86 1.19 5.26 17.74
C ILE A 86 0.78 6.33 16.71
N ARG A 87 1.51 7.46 16.69
CA ARG A 87 1.12 8.63 15.90
C ARG A 87 1.18 8.38 14.39
N SER A 88 2.07 7.50 13.95
CA SER A 88 2.25 7.14 12.53
C SER A 88 1.34 6.00 12.09
N MET A 89 0.74 5.26 13.03
CA MET A 89 0.03 4.01 12.74
C MET A 89 -1.49 4.14 12.62
N GLY A 90 -2.09 5.28 12.98
CA GLY A 90 -3.56 5.39 13.07
C GLY A 90 -4.29 4.99 11.78
N TRP A 91 -3.97 5.62 10.67
CA TRP A 91 -4.57 5.31 9.38
C TRP A 91 -4.14 3.94 8.83
N THR A 92 -2.91 3.53 9.12
CA THR A 92 -2.38 2.21 8.74
C THR A 92 -3.16 1.07 9.41
N ILE A 93 -3.54 1.24 10.68
CA ILE A 93 -4.38 0.25 11.39
C ILE A 93 -5.74 0.13 10.71
N TYR A 94 -6.41 1.27 10.50
CA TYR A 94 -7.70 1.28 9.80
C TYR A 94 -7.59 0.60 8.44
N SER A 95 -6.62 1.00 7.62
CA SER A 95 -6.42 0.48 6.27
C SER A 95 -6.15 -1.02 6.25
N SER A 96 -5.32 -1.53 7.18
CA SER A 96 -4.98 -2.95 7.29
C SER A 96 -6.22 -3.82 7.56
N PHE A 97 -7.05 -3.40 8.51
CA PHE A 97 -8.27 -4.13 8.85
C PHE A 97 -9.38 -3.93 7.81
N ALA A 98 -9.54 -2.72 7.27
CA ALA A 98 -10.50 -2.44 6.21
C ALA A 98 -10.17 -3.22 4.94
N LEU A 99 -8.89 -3.31 4.53
CA LEU A 99 -8.47 -4.14 3.40
C LEU A 99 -8.80 -5.61 3.63
N SER A 100 -8.48 -6.17 4.80
CA SER A 100 -8.81 -7.56 5.16
C SER A 100 -10.33 -7.81 5.11
N PHE A 101 -11.11 -6.83 5.57
CA PHE A 101 -12.57 -6.89 5.49
C PHE A 101 -13.06 -6.89 4.04
N TYR A 102 -12.55 -5.97 3.20
CA TYR A 102 -12.96 -5.89 1.80
C TYR A 102 -12.57 -7.14 1.00
N VAL A 103 -11.37 -7.70 1.24
CA VAL A 103 -10.97 -8.98 0.63
C VAL A 103 -11.92 -10.10 1.06
N SER A 104 -12.20 -10.25 2.36
CA SER A 104 -13.15 -11.24 2.86
C SER A 104 -14.56 -11.05 2.29
N LEU A 105 -14.98 -9.80 2.10
CA LEU A 105 -16.28 -9.48 1.49
C LEU A 105 -16.31 -9.88 0.00
N CYS A 106 -15.26 -9.54 -0.75
CA CYS A 106 -15.14 -9.92 -2.17
C CYS A 106 -15.15 -11.45 -2.34
N GLU A 107 -14.42 -12.20 -1.50
CA GLU A 107 -14.42 -13.66 -1.54
C GLU A 107 -15.79 -14.28 -1.25
N ARG A 108 -16.63 -13.61 -0.43
CA ARG A 108 -18.00 -14.07 -0.14
C ARG A 108 -18.99 -13.70 -1.25
N VAL A 109 -18.86 -12.52 -1.82
CA VAL A 109 -19.77 -12.01 -2.88
C VAL A 109 -19.45 -12.64 -4.22
N CYS A 110 -18.16 -12.83 -4.53
CA CYS A 110 -17.66 -13.41 -5.77
C CYS A 110 -16.72 -14.59 -5.46
N PRO A 111 -17.24 -15.75 -5.04
CA PRO A 111 -16.42 -16.93 -4.75
C PRO A 111 -15.87 -17.53 -6.05
N LEU A 112 -14.72 -17.03 -6.50
CA LEU A 112 -14.05 -17.53 -7.70
C LEU A 112 -13.17 -18.74 -7.35
N SER A 113 -13.55 -19.90 -7.83
CA SER A 113 -12.78 -21.15 -7.66
C SER A 113 -11.71 -21.35 -8.74
N ALA A 114 -11.75 -20.55 -9.83
CA ALA A 114 -10.83 -20.62 -10.94
C ALA A 114 -10.58 -19.22 -11.50
N PRO A 115 -9.47 -19.01 -12.24
CA PRO A 115 -9.18 -17.76 -12.94
C PRO A 115 -10.34 -17.32 -13.84
N LEU A 116 -10.51 -16.00 -14.00
CA LEU A 116 -11.57 -15.42 -14.84
C LEU A 116 -11.34 -15.73 -16.33
N THR A 117 -10.06 -15.76 -16.73
CA THR A 117 -9.63 -16.00 -18.09
C THR A 117 -8.60 -17.12 -18.15
N SER A 118 -8.36 -17.66 -19.34
CA SER A 118 -7.29 -18.64 -19.58
C SER A 118 -5.92 -18.00 -19.75
N ASP A 119 -5.84 -16.66 -19.82
CA ASP A 119 -4.60 -15.91 -20.00
C ASP A 119 -4.08 -15.39 -18.65
N ALA A 120 -3.16 -16.15 -18.06
CA ALA A 120 -2.55 -15.82 -16.78
C ALA A 120 -1.76 -14.49 -16.81
N PHE A 121 -1.19 -14.10 -17.96
CA PHE A 121 -0.47 -12.84 -18.09
C PHE A 121 -1.43 -11.64 -18.04
N LEU A 122 -2.55 -11.74 -18.73
CA LEU A 122 -3.61 -10.72 -18.69
C LEU A 122 -4.11 -10.54 -17.25
N GLU A 123 -4.37 -11.64 -16.55
CA GLU A 123 -4.81 -11.59 -15.16
C GLU A 123 -3.75 -11.02 -14.20
N LEU A 124 -2.47 -11.32 -14.45
CA LEU A 124 -1.38 -10.68 -13.72
C LEU A 124 -1.37 -9.16 -13.92
N CYS A 125 -1.56 -8.69 -15.15
CA CYS A 125 -1.63 -7.25 -15.42
C CYS A 125 -2.73 -6.57 -14.61
N PHE A 126 -3.94 -7.13 -14.59
CA PHE A 126 -5.05 -6.59 -13.80
C PHE A 126 -4.79 -6.70 -12.29
N ALA A 127 -4.23 -7.82 -11.82
CA ALA A 127 -3.84 -8.00 -10.43
C ALA A 127 -2.87 -6.92 -9.95
N VAL A 128 -1.86 -6.62 -10.77
CA VAL A 128 -0.85 -5.60 -10.48
C VAL A 128 -1.45 -4.21 -10.57
N ILE A 129 -2.15 -3.87 -11.66
CA ILE A 129 -2.72 -2.53 -11.87
C ILE A 129 -3.68 -2.16 -10.74
N LEU A 130 -4.66 -3.02 -10.42
CA LEU A 130 -5.62 -2.72 -9.37
C LEU A 130 -4.95 -2.60 -7.99
N SER A 131 -4.05 -3.53 -7.67
CA SER A 131 -3.34 -3.50 -6.39
C SER A 131 -2.40 -2.30 -6.30
N ALA A 132 -1.69 -1.96 -7.38
CA ALA A 132 -0.73 -0.87 -7.40
C ALA A 132 -1.40 0.50 -7.41
N VAL A 133 -2.44 0.69 -8.23
CA VAL A 133 -3.23 1.93 -8.26
C VAL A 133 -3.93 2.15 -6.92
N GLY A 134 -4.52 1.10 -6.36
CA GLY A 134 -5.15 1.16 -5.05
C GLY A 134 -4.15 1.55 -3.94
N ALA A 135 -2.98 0.90 -3.91
CA ALA A 135 -1.92 1.25 -2.98
C ALA A 135 -1.38 2.67 -3.21
N ALA A 136 -1.22 3.10 -4.47
CA ALA A 136 -0.79 4.45 -4.82
C ALA A 136 -1.75 5.53 -4.29
N ILE A 137 -3.07 5.31 -4.41
CA ILE A 137 -4.08 6.21 -3.83
C ILE A 137 -3.90 6.30 -2.31
N VAL A 138 -3.75 5.15 -1.64
CA VAL A 138 -3.58 5.09 -0.18
C VAL A 138 -2.28 5.76 0.27
N PHE A 139 -1.17 5.53 -0.43
CA PHE A 139 0.10 6.21 -0.14
C PHE A 139 0.04 7.71 -0.42
N ASN A 140 -0.64 8.12 -1.49
CA ASN A 140 -0.77 9.54 -1.86
C ASN A 140 -1.48 10.38 -0.80
N ILE A 141 -2.38 9.80 -0.04
CA ILE A 141 -3.04 10.46 1.09
C ILE A 141 -2.30 10.26 2.43
N GLY A 142 -1.09 9.74 2.41
CA GLY A 142 -0.24 9.58 3.61
C GLY A 142 -0.62 8.39 4.50
N ALA A 143 -1.39 7.43 3.98
CA ALA A 143 -1.71 6.18 4.65
C ALA A 143 -0.87 5.02 4.07
N SER A 144 -1.02 3.82 4.61
CA SER A 144 -0.43 2.58 4.10
C SER A 144 -1.53 1.52 3.98
N THR A 145 -1.40 0.60 3.04
CA THR A 145 -2.34 -0.53 2.93
C THR A 145 -2.20 -1.54 4.08
N GLY A 146 -1.21 -1.34 4.95
CA GLY A 146 -0.88 -2.28 6.03
C GLY A 146 -0.06 -3.47 5.53
N GLY A 147 -0.09 -4.55 6.28
CA GLY A 147 0.64 -5.76 5.88
C GLY A 147 2.15 -5.59 5.87
N THR A 148 2.83 -6.15 4.88
CA THR A 148 4.29 -6.01 4.74
C THR A 148 4.73 -4.57 4.43
N ASP A 149 3.83 -3.68 4.07
CA ASP A 149 4.12 -2.25 3.99
C ASP A 149 4.63 -1.73 5.35
N ILE A 150 4.11 -2.28 6.47
CA ILE A 150 4.60 -1.97 7.82
C ILE A 150 6.05 -2.43 7.97
N VAL A 151 6.39 -3.63 7.49
CA VAL A 151 7.77 -4.14 7.51
C VAL A 151 8.67 -3.26 6.63
N ALA A 152 8.21 -2.88 5.45
CA ALA A 152 8.94 -1.97 4.57
C ALA A 152 9.16 -0.59 5.20
N MET A 153 8.16 -0.05 5.90
CA MET A 153 8.30 1.21 6.65
C MET A 153 9.31 1.09 7.79
N ILE A 154 9.35 -0.04 8.50
CA ILE A 154 10.36 -0.32 9.52
C ILE A 154 11.75 -0.39 8.88
N LEU A 155 11.91 -1.16 7.79
CA LEU A 155 13.18 -1.23 7.06
C LEU A 155 13.63 0.15 6.55
N ASN A 156 12.74 0.92 5.94
CA ASN A 156 13.03 2.28 5.50
C ASN A 156 13.52 3.16 6.65
N LYS A 157 12.88 3.08 7.80
CA LYS A 157 13.25 3.87 8.99
C LYS A 157 14.65 3.56 9.50
N TYR A 158 15.06 2.28 9.49
CA TYR A 158 16.35 1.85 10.08
C TYR A 158 17.48 1.72 9.07
N THR A 159 17.19 1.56 7.77
CA THR A 159 18.20 1.33 6.73
C THR A 159 18.31 2.46 5.70
N SER A 160 17.45 3.49 5.77
CA SER A 160 17.33 4.56 4.77
C SER A 160 17.08 4.04 3.33
N MET A 161 16.60 2.82 3.20
CA MET A 161 16.28 2.17 1.93
C MET A 161 14.96 2.72 1.38
N PRO A 162 14.82 3.02 0.07
CA PRO A 162 13.54 3.38 -0.53
C PRO A 162 12.45 2.34 -0.23
N VAL A 163 11.21 2.81 -0.05
CA VAL A 163 10.09 1.95 0.40
C VAL A 163 9.83 0.79 -0.57
N GLY A 164 9.89 1.03 -1.89
CA GLY A 164 9.69 -0.03 -2.87
C GLY A 164 10.77 -1.11 -2.81
N ARG A 165 12.04 -0.73 -2.59
CA ARG A 165 13.11 -1.74 -2.37
C ARG A 165 12.89 -2.52 -1.08
N ALA A 166 12.43 -1.85 -0.03
CA ALA A 166 12.10 -2.51 1.24
C ALA A 166 10.93 -3.49 1.07
N LEU A 167 9.91 -3.13 0.27
CA LEU A 167 8.82 -4.02 -0.14
C LEU A 167 9.34 -5.24 -0.90
N MET A 168 10.24 -5.06 -1.88
CA MET A 168 10.84 -6.18 -2.61
C MET A 168 11.56 -7.15 -1.69
N VAL A 169 12.36 -6.65 -0.75
CA VAL A 169 13.12 -7.48 0.19
C VAL A 169 12.17 -8.25 1.11
N SER A 170 11.13 -7.60 1.64
CA SER A 170 10.17 -8.27 2.53
C SER A 170 9.30 -9.29 1.79
N ASP A 171 9.00 -9.06 0.51
CA ASP A 171 8.14 -9.96 -0.27
C ASP A 171 8.91 -11.12 -0.93
N LEU A 172 10.24 -11.00 -1.08
CA LEU A 172 11.07 -12.00 -1.77
C LEU A 172 10.92 -13.41 -1.18
N GLY A 173 10.92 -13.52 0.15
CA GLY A 173 10.74 -14.81 0.82
C GLY A 173 9.39 -15.47 0.48
N ILE A 174 8.34 -14.68 0.41
CA ILE A 174 6.97 -15.14 0.10
C ILE A 174 6.91 -15.62 -1.35
N VAL A 175 7.51 -14.86 -2.26
CA VAL A 175 7.55 -15.19 -3.69
C VAL A 175 8.33 -16.49 -3.93
N LEU A 176 9.45 -16.72 -3.24
CA LEU A 176 10.22 -17.97 -3.33
C LEU A 176 9.43 -19.18 -2.82
N VAL A 177 8.72 -19.04 -1.70
CA VAL A 177 7.83 -20.09 -1.19
C VAL A 177 6.66 -20.33 -2.17
N GLY A 178 6.08 -19.30 -2.75
CA GLY A 178 5.04 -19.40 -3.77
C GLY A 178 5.54 -20.11 -5.03
N ALA A 179 6.75 -19.78 -5.50
CA ALA A 179 7.37 -20.45 -6.64
C ALA A 179 7.61 -21.96 -6.40
N TYR A 180 7.98 -22.31 -5.18
CA TYR A 180 8.15 -23.71 -4.79
C TYR A 180 6.81 -24.47 -4.77
N LEU A 181 5.75 -23.87 -4.23
CA LEU A 181 4.45 -24.51 -4.07
C LEU A 181 3.64 -24.58 -5.37
N TYR A 182 3.65 -23.52 -6.17
CA TYR A 182 2.79 -23.40 -7.37
C TYR A 182 3.52 -23.66 -8.69
N GLY A 183 4.83 -23.96 -8.62
CA GLY A 183 5.64 -24.26 -9.78
C GLY A 183 6.29 -23.02 -10.43
N PRO A 184 7.21 -23.27 -11.39
CA PRO A 184 8.10 -22.23 -11.91
C PRO A 184 7.35 -21.16 -12.72
N ALA A 185 6.31 -21.50 -13.45
CA ALA A 185 5.55 -20.55 -14.25
C ALA A 185 4.88 -19.50 -13.34
N THR A 186 4.14 -19.94 -12.31
CA THR A 186 3.51 -19.05 -11.32
C THR A 186 4.55 -18.27 -10.55
N GLY A 187 5.69 -18.88 -10.23
CA GLY A 187 6.83 -18.22 -9.58
C GLY A 187 7.37 -17.05 -10.39
N LEU A 188 7.53 -17.20 -11.70
CA LEU A 188 7.96 -16.13 -12.61
C LEU A 188 6.94 -14.99 -12.66
N TYR A 189 5.65 -15.31 -12.72
CA TYR A 189 4.60 -14.29 -12.62
C TYR A 189 4.62 -13.56 -11.27
N CYS A 190 4.88 -14.26 -10.17
CA CYS A 190 5.02 -13.64 -8.85
C CYS A 190 6.22 -12.70 -8.77
N ILE A 191 7.36 -13.07 -9.34
CA ILE A 191 8.55 -12.20 -9.42
C ILE A 191 8.24 -10.95 -10.23
N LEU A 192 7.63 -11.12 -11.41
CA LEU A 192 7.25 -10.00 -12.26
C LEU A 192 6.26 -9.07 -11.54
N GLY A 193 5.23 -9.62 -10.91
CA GLY A 193 4.24 -8.87 -10.14
C GLY A 193 4.84 -8.11 -8.96
N MET A 194 5.80 -8.72 -8.25
CA MET A 194 6.54 -8.07 -7.16
C MET A 194 7.35 -6.85 -7.66
N ILE A 195 8.09 -7.01 -8.76
CA ILE A 195 8.88 -5.93 -9.36
C ILE A 195 7.97 -4.78 -9.79
N LEU A 196 6.91 -5.07 -10.54
CA LEU A 196 5.97 -4.07 -11.04
C LEU A 196 5.28 -3.33 -9.88
N LYS A 197 4.80 -4.06 -8.87
CA LYS A 197 4.17 -3.45 -7.68
C LYS A 197 5.13 -2.52 -6.96
N SER A 198 6.39 -2.93 -6.74
CA SER A 198 7.37 -2.12 -6.01
C SER A 198 7.74 -0.85 -6.78
N THR A 199 7.90 -0.93 -8.10
CA THR A 199 8.19 0.21 -8.97
C THR A 199 7.05 1.24 -8.93
N VAL A 200 5.81 0.78 -9.00
CA VAL A 200 4.64 1.67 -8.90
C VAL A 200 4.55 2.29 -7.50
N ALA A 201 4.84 1.55 -6.44
CA ALA A 201 4.86 2.08 -5.08
C ALA A 201 5.91 3.20 -4.91
N ASP A 202 7.13 3.00 -5.40
CA ASP A 202 8.17 4.04 -5.37
C ASP A 202 7.76 5.27 -6.17
N SER A 203 7.27 5.10 -7.39
CA SER A 203 6.79 6.20 -8.24
C SER A 203 5.64 6.98 -7.59
N ALA A 204 4.72 6.29 -6.90
CA ALA A 204 3.62 6.93 -6.18
C ALA A 204 4.13 7.76 -5.00
N ILE A 205 5.07 7.22 -4.22
CA ILE A 205 5.66 7.91 -3.06
C ILE A 205 6.51 9.10 -3.51
N GLU A 206 7.27 8.95 -4.60
CA GLU A 206 8.04 10.05 -5.19
C GLU A 206 7.14 11.18 -5.66
N SER A 207 5.99 10.87 -6.27
CA SER A 207 5.03 11.88 -6.73
C SER A 207 4.47 12.73 -5.59
N ILE A 208 4.31 12.14 -4.39
CA ILE A 208 3.89 12.87 -3.17
C ILE A 208 5.01 13.78 -2.66
N ASN A 209 6.26 13.31 -2.75
CA ASN A 209 7.43 13.99 -2.22
C ASN A 209 8.13 14.89 -3.26
N LEU A 210 7.50 15.14 -4.40
CA LEU A 210 8.04 16.02 -5.45
C LEU A 210 8.33 17.41 -4.88
N ARG A 211 9.55 17.59 -4.38
CA ARG A 211 10.12 18.90 -4.07
C ARG A 211 10.64 19.48 -5.36
N LYS A 212 10.11 20.64 -5.76
CA LYS A 212 10.67 21.39 -6.86
C LYS A 212 12.03 21.92 -6.43
N VAL A 213 13.09 21.36 -6.97
CA VAL A 213 14.45 21.89 -6.79
C VAL A 213 14.65 22.96 -7.85
N CYS A 214 14.77 24.21 -7.42
CA CYS A 214 15.09 25.32 -8.28
C CYS A 214 16.60 25.60 -8.13
N THR A 215 17.41 25.30 -9.14
CA THR A 215 18.84 25.67 -9.15
C THR A 215 18.97 27.08 -9.71
N VAL A 216 19.27 28.04 -8.85
CA VAL A 216 19.50 29.43 -9.26
C VAL A 216 21.01 29.65 -9.35
N VAL A 217 21.49 29.88 -10.56
CA VAL A 217 22.88 30.30 -10.81
C VAL A 217 22.92 31.83 -10.83
N THR A 218 23.68 32.42 -9.92
CA THR A 218 23.80 33.87 -9.81
C THR A 218 25.26 34.28 -9.59
N SER A 219 25.62 35.41 -10.16
CA SER A 219 26.91 36.04 -9.94
C SER A 219 26.96 36.90 -8.65
N ASN A 220 25.79 37.18 -8.07
CA ASN A 220 25.67 37.94 -6.82
C ASN A 220 24.80 37.19 -5.78
N PRO A 221 25.39 36.64 -4.69
CA PRO A 221 24.68 35.82 -3.72
C PRO A 221 23.75 36.59 -2.78
N GLN A 222 23.95 37.89 -2.59
CA GLN A 222 23.17 38.66 -1.59
C GLN A 222 21.67 38.78 -1.94
N PRO A 223 21.27 39.11 -3.20
CA PRO A 223 19.85 39.16 -3.55
C PRO A 223 19.15 37.79 -3.50
N VAL A 224 19.87 36.69 -3.68
CA VAL A 224 19.35 35.32 -3.64
C VAL A 224 19.00 34.90 -2.23
N SER A 225 19.76 35.35 -1.24
CA SER A 225 19.48 35.07 0.18
C SER A 225 18.12 35.66 0.61
N TYR A 226 17.76 36.83 0.13
CA TYR A 226 16.46 37.47 0.40
C TYR A 226 15.30 36.69 -0.25
N THR A 227 15.46 36.23 -1.50
CA THR A 227 14.41 35.43 -2.16
C THR A 227 14.23 34.07 -1.53
N HIS A 228 15.29 33.42 -1.04
CA HIS A 228 15.20 32.14 -0.33
C HIS A 228 14.49 32.21 1.03
N LEU A 229 14.59 33.33 1.74
CA LEU A 229 13.91 33.53 3.01
C LEU A 229 12.42 33.86 2.87
N THR A 230 12.00 34.40 1.71
CA THR A 230 10.60 34.79 1.45
C THR A 230 9.81 33.75 0.66
N LEU A 231 10.46 32.95 -0.18
CA LEU A 231 9.83 31.90 -1.00
C LEU A 231 9.02 30.82 -0.20
N PRO A 232 9.46 30.35 0.99
CA PRO A 232 8.67 29.40 1.75
C PRO A 232 7.32 29.92 2.20
N THR A 233 7.13 31.24 2.26
CA THR A 233 5.88 31.87 2.70
C THR A 233 4.86 31.99 1.56
N ILE A 234 5.32 32.05 0.31
CA ILE A 234 4.48 32.23 -0.90
C ILE A 234 4.03 30.89 -1.49
N LEU A 235 4.77 29.79 -1.23
CA LEU A 235 4.45 28.45 -1.74
C LEU A 235 3.52 27.62 -0.82
N ARG A 236 2.93 28.26 0.20
CA ARG A 236 1.89 27.66 1.06
C ARG A 236 0.48 28.13 0.64
N VAL A 237 0.21 28.18 -0.64
CA VAL A 237 -1.13 28.33 -1.19
C VAL A 237 -1.58 27.03 -1.82
#